data_2e5b061b72b63a6701828c4a94e16bc2
#
_entry.id   2e5b061b72b63a6701828c4a94e16bc2
#
_cell.length_a   1.000
_cell.length_b   1.000
_cell.length_c   1.000
_cell.angle_alpha   90.00
_cell.angle_beta   90.00
_cell.angle_gamma   90.00
#
_symmetry.space_group_name_H-M   'P 1'
#
loop_
_entity.id
_entity.type
_entity.pdbx_description
1 polymer ?
#
loop_
_entity_poly.entity_id
_entity_poly.type
_entity_poly.pdbx_seq_one_letter_code
_entity_poly.pdbx_strand_id
1 'polypeptide(L)'
;MNTLSELSSYVYLLGNDARILHLYTEGENFMSIHELLQDLYEVCFEYYDTFAEMAISHGESIPNPSDIVLSEGIDWNPTFGDAFSTNFIIGEVKEKGNKVIAMGDNLDGYEGFVKSEIDAFNAELDSIVNYKFGRIGK
;
A
#
# COMPACT_ATOMS: atom_id res chain seq x y z
N MET A 1 -9.29 -16.42 7.82
CA MET A 1 -9.93 -15.19 8.34
C MET A 1 -8.89 -14.08 8.43
N ASN A 2 -9.21 -12.89 7.89
CA ASN A 2 -8.28 -11.75 7.93
C ASN A 2 -8.25 -11.11 9.32
N THR A 3 -7.09 -10.64 9.73
CA THR A 3 -6.88 -9.96 11.02
C THR A 3 -6.28 -8.58 10.78
N LEU A 4 -6.28 -7.75 11.81
CA LEU A 4 -5.60 -6.45 11.77
C LEU A 4 -4.11 -6.63 11.51
N SER A 5 -3.52 -7.67 12.09
CA SER A 5 -2.10 -7.98 11.85
C SER A 5 -1.85 -8.25 10.37
N GLU A 6 -2.71 -9.03 9.72
CA GLU A 6 -2.58 -9.29 8.28
C GLU A 6 -2.79 -8.01 7.47
N LEU A 7 -3.79 -7.20 7.81
CA LEU A 7 -4.02 -5.94 7.13
C LEU A 7 -2.79 -5.04 7.23
N SER A 8 -2.22 -4.89 8.43
CA SER A 8 -1.03 -4.08 8.61
C SER A 8 0.13 -4.56 7.75
N SER A 9 0.27 -5.88 7.63
CA SER A 9 1.31 -6.49 6.80
C SER A 9 1.17 -6.13 5.33
N TYR A 10 -0.04 -6.20 4.80
CA TYR A 10 -0.28 -5.86 3.39
C TYR A 10 -0.20 -4.36 3.13
N VAL A 11 -0.56 -3.54 4.12
CA VAL A 11 -0.36 -2.08 4.05
C VAL A 11 1.15 -1.77 3.97
N TYR A 12 1.95 -2.42 4.79
CA TYR A 12 3.40 -2.26 4.74
C TYR A 12 3.95 -2.68 3.37
N LEU A 13 3.50 -3.82 2.87
CA LEU A 13 3.94 -4.35 1.58
C LEU A 13 3.62 -3.37 0.44
N LEU A 14 2.42 -2.81 0.43
CA LEU A 14 2.03 -1.81 -0.56
C LEU A 14 2.93 -0.58 -0.49
N GLY A 15 3.22 -0.11 0.72
CA GLY A 15 4.14 1.01 0.92
C GLY A 15 5.55 0.72 0.43
N ASN A 16 6.05 -0.48 0.72
CA ASN A 16 7.37 -0.90 0.25
C ASN A 16 7.44 -0.93 -1.29
N ASP A 17 6.41 -1.50 -1.92
CA ASP A 17 6.35 -1.59 -3.38
C ASP A 17 6.24 -0.20 -4.01
N ALA A 18 5.43 0.68 -3.42
CA ALA A 18 5.30 2.06 -3.90
C ALA A 18 6.64 2.81 -3.81
N ARG A 19 7.41 2.58 -2.76
CA ARG A 19 8.73 3.19 -2.61
C ARG A 19 9.69 2.73 -3.70
N ILE A 20 9.68 1.43 -4.03
CA ILE A 20 10.54 0.91 -5.10
C ILE A 20 10.13 1.50 -6.45
N LEU A 21 8.83 1.49 -6.75
CA LEU A 21 8.31 2.09 -7.98
C LEU A 21 8.68 3.57 -8.09
N HIS A 22 8.59 4.30 -6.98
CA HIS A 22 8.91 5.71 -6.89
C HIS A 22 10.37 6.01 -7.30
N LEU A 23 11.29 5.12 -6.96
CA LEU A 23 12.70 5.30 -7.28
C LEU A 23 13.03 5.02 -8.75
N TYR A 24 12.23 4.20 -9.42
CA TYR A 24 12.53 3.73 -10.78
C TYR A 24 11.54 4.20 -11.83
N THR A 25 10.68 5.17 -11.51
CA THR A 25 9.80 5.77 -12.51
C THR A 25 10.59 6.70 -13.43
N GLU A 26 10.13 6.83 -14.68
CA GLU A 26 10.73 7.76 -15.63
C GLU A 26 9.71 8.19 -16.68
N GLY A 27 10.11 9.08 -17.57
CA GLY A 27 9.31 9.51 -18.72
C GLY A 27 8.57 10.80 -18.50
N GLU A 28 7.62 11.09 -19.39
CA GLU A 28 6.87 12.35 -19.39
C GLU A 28 6.10 12.60 -18.12
N ASN A 29 5.59 11.53 -17.51
CA ASN A 29 4.79 11.63 -16.30
C ASN A 29 5.63 11.44 -15.02
N PHE A 30 6.95 11.55 -15.13
CA PHE A 30 7.87 11.27 -14.00
C PHE A 30 7.46 12.00 -12.73
N MET A 31 7.33 13.33 -12.80
CA MET A 31 7.05 14.13 -11.60
C MET A 31 5.70 13.76 -10.96
N SER A 32 4.67 13.65 -11.77
CA SER A 32 3.33 13.31 -11.26
C SER A 32 3.30 11.94 -10.61
N ILE A 33 3.89 10.95 -11.26
CA ILE A 33 3.91 9.58 -10.74
C ILE A 33 4.80 9.47 -9.52
N HIS A 34 5.97 10.10 -9.55
CA HIS A 34 6.91 10.13 -8.44
C HIS A 34 6.23 10.70 -7.19
N GLU A 35 5.54 11.83 -7.32
CA GLU A 35 4.83 12.46 -6.20
C GLU A 35 3.68 11.62 -5.68
N LEU A 36 2.88 11.01 -6.58
CA LEU A 36 1.76 10.17 -6.17
C LEU A 36 2.24 8.90 -5.46
N LEU A 37 3.34 8.31 -5.92
CA LEU A 37 3.91 7.14 -5.25
C LEU A 37 4.47 7.51 -3.87
N GLN A 38 5.03 8.71 -3.73
CA GLN A 38 5.47 9.20 -2.43
C GLN A 38 4.28 9.38 -1.49
N ASP A 39 3.19 10.01 -1.96
CA ASP A 39 1.97 10.15 -1.16
C ASP A 39 1.46 8.78 -0.73
N LEU A 40 1.49 7.81 -1.64
CA LEU A 40 1.03 6.47 -1.37
C LEU A 40 1.85 5.79 -0.27
N TYR A 41 3.17 5.78 -0.37
CA TYR A 41 3.96 5.09 0.65
C TYR A 41 3.93 5.83 2.00
N GLU A 42 3.81 7.15 2.00
CA GLU A 42 3.69 7.90 3.26
C GLU A 42 2.40 7.54 3.99
N VAL A 43 1.28 7.47 3.28
CA VAL A 43 -0.01 7.04 3.84
C VAL A 43 0.09 5.61 4.37
N CYS A 44 0.66 4.71 3.58
CA CYS A 44 0.79 3.32 3.98
C CYS A 44 1.62 3.15 5.25
N PHE A 45 2.76 3.83 5.35
CA PHE A 45 3.63 3.67 6.53
C PHE A 45 3.01 4.30 7.78
N GLU A 46 2.29 5.42 7.62
CA GLU A 46 1.56 6.01 8.73
C GLU A 46 0.49 5.06 9.28
N TYR A 47 -0.33 4.49 8.38
CA TYR A 47 -1.39 3.59 8.80
C TYR A 47 -0.89 2.20 9.19
N TYR A 48 0.27 1.78 8.68
CA TYR A 48 0.90 0.56 9.17
C TYR A 48 1.10 0.65 10.68
N ASP A 49 1.67 1.75 11.15
CA ASP A 49 1.89 1.95 12.59
C ASP A 49 0.57 1.92 13.36
N THR A 50 -0.44 2.62 12.87
CA THR A 50 -1.76 2.67 13.50
C THR A 50 -2.38 1.28 13.60
N PHE A 51 -2.42 0.54 12.51
CA PHE A 51 -3.02 -0.79 12.47
C PHE A 51 -2.21 -1.81 13.28
N ALA A 52 -0.88 -1.71 13.24
CA ALA A 52 -0.02 -2.58 14.01
C ALA A 52 -0.21 -2.37 15.52
N GLU A 53 -0.30 -1.13 15.96
CA GLU A 53 -0.57 -0.80 17.36
C GLU A 53 -1.93 -1.32 17.80
N MET A 54 -2.96 -1.15 16.98
CA MET A 54 -4.30 -1.68 17.26
C MET A 54 -4.30 -3.21 17.34
N ALA A 55 -3.58 -3.87 16.43
CA ALA A 55 -3.47 -5.33 16.43
C ALA A 55 -2.85 -5.82 17.74
N ILE A 56 -1.77 -5.19 18.17
CA ILE A 56 -1.10 -5.54 19.44
C ILE A 56 -2.06 -5.33 20.61
N SER A 57 -2.83 -4.25 20.60
CA SER A 57 -3.84 -3.99 21.64
C SER A 57 -4.92 -5.08 21.70
N HIS A 58 -5.16 -5.77 20.60
CA HIS A 58 -6.10 -6.87 20.52
C HIS A 58 -5.45 -8.24 20.74
N GLY A 59 -4.21 -8.26 21.19
CA GLY A 59 -3.49 -9.51 21.49
C GLY A 59 -2.92 -10.21 20.28
N GLU A 60 -2.83 -9.53 19.15
CA GLU A 60 -2.26 -10.10 17.92
C GLU A 60 -0.76 -9.82 17.86
N SER A 61 -0.04 -10.69 17.19
CA SER A 61 1.40 -10.53 16.95
C SER A 61 1.62 -9.87 15.58
N ILE A 62 2.65 -9.03 15.51
CA ILE A 62 3.03 -8.39 14.26
C ILE A 62 4.29 -9.08 13.72
N PRO A 63 4.24 -9.63 12.49
CA PRO A 63 5.42 -10.23 11.90
C PRO A 63 6.45 -9.15 11.53
N ASN A 64 7.72 -9.57 11.41
CA ASN A 64 8.76 -8.67 10.96
C ASN A 64 8.47 -8.25 9.53
N PRO A 65 8.42 -6.94 9.23
CA PRO A 65 8.14 -6.47 7.87
C PRO A 65 9.05 -7.06 6.79
N SER A 66 10.31 -7.32 7.10
CA SER A 66 11.22 -7.92 6.11
C SER A 66 10.79 -9.33 5.72
N ASP A 67 10.19 -10.08 6.64
CA ASP A 67 9.68 -11.43 6.33
C ASP A 67 8.49 -11.37 5.39
N ILE A 68 7.63 -10.35 5.55
CA ILE A 68 6.49 -10.14 4.68
C ILE A 68 6.97 -9.83 3.26
N VAL A 69 7.94 -8.94 3.13
CA VAL A 69 8.50 -8.56 1.82
C VAL A 69 9.12 -9.78 1.14
N LEU A 70 9.85 -10.62 1.90
CA LEU A 70 10.49 -11.80 1.35
C LEU A 70 9.48 -12.87 0.90
N SER A 71 8.38 -13.04 1.64
CA SER A 71 7.40 -14.11 1.36
C SER A 71 6.32 -13.70 0.37
N GLU A 72 5.88 -12.44 0.40
CA GLU A 72 4.72 -11.96 -0.34
C GLU A 72 5.06 -10.84 -1.31
N GLY A 73 6.24 -10.26 -1.19
CA GLY A 73 6.67 -9.15 -2.02
C GLY A 73 6.90 -9.56 -3.46
N ILE A 74 6.88 -8.57 -4.33
CA ILE A 74 7.27 -8.79 -5.72
C ILE A 74 8.76 -9.05 -5.74
N ASP A 75 9.15 -10.04 -6.53
CA ASP A 75 10.56 -10.37 -6.74
C ASP A 75 11.17 -9.35 -7.72
N TRP A 76 11.18 -8.09 -7.28
CA TRP A 76 11.83 -7.04 -8.03
C TRP A 76 13.20 -6.78 -7.46
N ASN A 77 14.20 -7.01 -8.29
CA ASN A 77 15.55 -6.60 -7.97
C ASN A 77 16.02 -5.67 -9.09
N PRO A 78 15.44 -4.45 -9.17
CA PRO A 78 15.84 -3.52 -10.22
C PRO A 78 17.30 -3.13 -10.04
N THR A 79 18.01 -3.03 -11.16
CA THR A 79 19.41 -2.68 -11.18
C THR A 79 19.59 -1.28 -11.78
N PHE A 80 20.81 -0.76 -11.68
CA PHE A 80 21.11 0.56 -12.24
C PHE A 80 20.71 0.63 -13.71
N GLY A 81 19.94 1.64 -14.06
CA GLY A 81 19.46 1.84 -15.42
C GLY A 81 18.07 1.26 -15.71
N ASP A 82 17.52 0.45 -14.80
CA ASP A 82 16.16 -0.05 -14.95
C ASP A 82 15.16 1.06 -14.73
N ALA A 83 14.01 0.95 -15.40
CA ALA A 83 12.91 1.90 -15.24
C ALA A 83 11.58 1.19 -15.48
N PHE A 84 10.54 1.68 -14.85
CA PHE A 84 9.20 1.14 -15.02
C PHE A 84 8.33 2.10 -15.82
N SER A 85 7.58 1.57 -16.78
CA SER A 85 6.66 2.36 -17.58
C SER A 85 5.48 2.86 -16.75
N THR A 86 4.88 3.97 -17.19
CA THR A 86 3.68 4.52 -16.56
C THR A 86 2.57 3.46 -16.48
N ASN A 87 2.31 2.74 -17.57
CA ASN A 87 1.26 1.73 -17.60
C ASN A 87 1.51 0.58 -16.61
N PHE A 88 2.75 0.13 -16.50
CA PHE A 88 3.12 -0.91 -15.55
C PHE A 88 2.85 -0.44 -14.11
N ILE A 89 3.30 0.78 -13.79
CA ILE A 89 3.14 1.34 -12.44
C ILE A 89 1.67 1.49 -12.09
N ILE A 90 0.87 2.06 -12.98
CA ILE A 90 -0.58 2.23 -12.74
C ILE A 90 -1.25 0.88 -12.52
N GLY A 91 -0.91 -0.12 -13.32
CA GLY A 91 -1.47 -1.45 -13.17
C GLY A 91 -1.15 -2.08 -11.82
N GLU A 92 0.11 -2.00 -11.41
CA GLU A 92 0.56 -2.53 -10.12
C GLU A 92 -0.10 -1.83 -8.94
N VAL A 93 -0.17 -0.50 -8.98
CA VAL A 93 -0.79 0.29 -7.92
C VAL A 93 -2.28 -0.05 -7.79
N LYS A 94 -2.99 -0.13 -8.90
CA LYS A 94 -4.42 -0.45 -8.89
C LYS A 94 -4.69 -1.86 -8.35
N GLU A 95 -3.97 -2.84 -8.83
CA GLU A 95 -4.15 -4.22 -8.40
C GLU A 95 -3.90 -4.37 -6.90
N LYS A 96 -2.76 -3.89 -6.45
CA LYS A 96 -2.35 -4.05 -5.04
C LYS A 96 -3.14 -3.16 -4.11
N GLY A 97 -3.38 -1.91 -4.51
CA GLY A 97 -4.15 -0.98 -3.70
C GLY A 97 -5.58 -1.45 -3.49
N ASN A 98 -6.23 -1.92 -4.55
CA ASN A 98 -7.60 -2.41 -4.45
C ASN A 98 -7.70 -3.71 -3.64
N LYS A 99 -6.66 -4.55 -3.68
CA LYS A 99 -6.59 -5.74 -2.83
C LYS A 99 -6.57 -5.34 -1.35
N VAL A 100 -5.79 -4.34 -1.00
CA VAL A 100 -5.70 -3.85 0.39
C VAL A 100 -7.03 -3.23 0.83
N ILE A 101 -7.68 -2.44 -0.03
CA ILE A 101 -8.99 -1.86 0.26
C ILE A 101 -10.01 -2.97 0.56
N ALA A 102 -10.06 -3.98 -0.30
CA ALA A 102 -10.99 -5.10 -0.12
C ALA A 102 -10.71 -5.85 1.18
N MET A 103 -9.44 -6.03 1.53
CA MET A 103 -9.07 -6.69 2.79
C MET A 103 -9.58 -5.90 4.00
N GLY A 104 -9.43 -4.58 3.99
CA GLY A 104 -9.94 -3.73 5.07
C GLY A 104 -11.46 -3.77 5.16
N ASP A 105 -12.15 -3.72 4.02
CA ASP A 105 -13.62 -3.77 3.99
C ASP A 105 -14.17 -5.08 4.54
N ASN A 106 -13.43 -6.16 4.44
CA ASN A 106 -13.86 -7.49 4.86
C ASN A 106 -13.43 -7.87 6.28
N LEU A 107 -12.78 -6.97 7.01
CA LEU A 107 -12.42 -7.23 8.40
C LEU A 107 -13.63 -7.17 9.31
N ASP A 108 -13.77 -8.20 10.16
CA ASP A 108 -14.87 -8.32 11.12
C ASP A 108 -14.33 -8.56 12.53
N GLY A 109 -15.18 -8.30 13.53
CA GLY A 109 -14.87 -8.63 14.91
C GLY A 109 -14.11 -7.58 15.67
N TYR A 110 -13.99 -6.37 15.13
CA TYR A 110 -13.32 -5.26 15.77
C TYR A 110 -14.30 -4.15 16.13
N GLU A 111 -13.94 -3.33 17.12
CA GLU A 111 -14.76 -2.23 17.60
C GLU A 111 -14.95 -1.13 16.54
N GLY A 112 -15.96 -0.29 16.72
CA GLY A 112 -16.29 0.78 15.78
C GLY A 112 -15.14 1.76 15.54
N PHE A 113 -14.31 2.03 16.54
CA PHE A 113 -13.18 2.94 16.34
C PHE A 113 -12.11 2.33 15.42
N VAL A 114 -11.95 1.01 15.45
CA VAL A 114 -11.04 0.31 14.52
C VAL A 114 -11.59 0.42 13.10
N LYS A 115 -12.89 0.15 12.93
CA LYS A 115 -13.54 0.26 11.62
C LYS A 115 -13.45 1.69 11.08
N SER A 116 -13.58 2.69 11.93
CA SER A 116 -13.45 4.09 11.52
C SER A 116 -12.07 4.40 10.96
N GLU A 117 -11.01 3.86 11.58
CA GLU A 117 -9.64 4.05 11.09
C GLU A 117 -9.43 3.32 9.77
N ILE A 118 -9.98 2.12 9.62
CA ILE A 118 -9.91 1.37 8.37
C ILE A 118 -10.63 2.14 7.26
N ASP A 119 -11.82 2.66 7.53
CA ASP A 119 -12.61 3.43 6.56
C ASP A 119 -11.85 4.70 6.13
N ALA A 120 -11.23 5.40 7.08
CA ALA A 120 -10.44 6.59 6.79
C ALA A 120 -9.24 6.26 5.88
N PHE A 121 -8.53 5.19 6.19
CA PHE A 121 -7.42 4.72 5.36
C PHE A 121 -7.90 4.35 3.95
N ASN A 122 -8.97 3.57 3.86
CA ASN A 122 -9.51 3.14 2.58
C ASN A 122 -9.97 4.32 1.72
N ALA A 123 -10.51 5.38 2.33
CA ALA A 123 -10.89 6.58 1.60
C ALA A 123 -9.67 7.30 1.01
N GLU A 124 -8.59 7.43 1.77
CA GLU A 124 -7.35 8.02 1.29
C GLU A 124 -6.72 7.16 0.20
N LEU A 125 -6.71 5.85 0.41
CA LEU A 125 -6.14 4.90 -0.54
C LEU A 125 -6.90 4.92 -1.87
N ASP A 126 -8.23 4.91 -1.81
CA ASP A 126 -9.07 5.00 -3.00
C ASP A 126 -8.81 6.29 -3.77
N SER A 127 -8.68 7.41 -3.06
CA SER A 127 -8.41 8.70 -3.69
C SER A 127 -7.09 8.67 -4.47
N ILE A 128 -6.05 8.06 -3.91
CA ILE A 128 -4.76 7.98 -4.58
C ILE A 128 -4.79 6.96 -5.72
N VAL A 129 -5.22 5.74 -5.41
CA VAL A 129 -5.11 4.59 -6.30
C VAL A 129 -6.09 4.68 -7.48
N ASN A 130 -7.33 5.01 -7.21
CA ASN A 130 -8.38 4.97 -8.23
C ASN A 130 -8.67 6.34 -8.84
N TYR A 131 -8.66 7.40 -8.06
CA TYR A 131 -8.92 8.72 -8.61
C TYR A 131 -7.68 9.35 -9.22
N LYS A 132 -6.62 9.57 -8.44
CA LYS A 132 -5.44 10.30 -8.91
C LYS A 132 -4.65 9.52 -9.95
N PHE A 133 -4.32 8.26 -9.68
CA PHE A 133 -3.64 7.42 -10.66
C PHE A 133 -4.50 7.15 -11.89
N GLY A 134 -5.81 7.06 -11.73
CA GLY A 134 -6.74 6.86 -12.83
C GLY A 134 -6.80 8.04 -13.80
N ARG A 135 -6.33 9.22 -13.39
CA ARG A 135 -6.34 10.41 -14.23
C ARG A 135 -4.98 10.74 -14.85
N ILE A 136 -4.00 9.92 -14.64
CA ILE A 136 -2.69 10.08 -15.29
C ILE A 136 -2.84 9.74 -16.77
N GLY A 137 -2.37 10.61 -17.64
CA GLY A 137 -2.33 10.36 -19.08
C GLY A 137 -1.35 9.24 -19.40
N LYS A 138 -1.76 8.35 -20.27
CA LYS A 138 -0.98 7.16 -20.62
C LYS A 138 -0.31 7.29 -21.98
#